data_b0edd0601fda44d35507582b93a0ba97
#
_entry.id   b0edd0601fda44d35507582b93a0ba97
#
_cell.length_a   1.000
_cell.length_b   1.000
_cell.length_c   1.000
_cell.angle_alpha   90.00
_cell.angle_beta   90.00
_cell.angle_gamma   90.00
#
_symmetry.space_group_name_H-M   'P 1'
#
loop_
_entity.id
_entity.type
_entity.pdbx_description
1 polymer ?
#
loop_
_entity_poly.entity_id
_entity_poly.type
_entity_poly.pdbx_seq_one_letter_code
_entity_poly.pdbx_strand_id
1 'polypeptide(L)'
;MYKYQLLRKRLDALFNQPESQLLTGNQIGLEKESLRVNRSGSIAQTLHPEALGSALTHPYITTDYSEALTEFITPPFSKIADALDFLQNTQKFVYKNLQDEILWATSMPCVVAGESSIPLARYGHSNAGIMKNVYRRGLGHRYGRVMQLIAGVHFNFSLNVSFWPVLQDLESDQQSLQDFINTRYFDLIRNSQRMGWLVPYLFGASPAVCKSFLLGGSTSLDQFDESTYYEPYATSLRMGDIGYQNNKENESGIKACYKNIDSYISSLDWAINTPYEGYEKFGLLKDGKYQQLNTNILQIENEYYSTIRPKQILQGNEKPTIALRKRGVKYVELRSLDVNAYDPLGVNESQLYFLEAFLLFCLLHDSPVIELPERQEIDHNEMLTAHRGRMPGLKLSRNGQNQTLRDWALEIMQEMAGVCLLLDADDPQKPYTASLKKQTERVLHADMTPSARMLDDMRQDSESFHRFSERMSRQHSHYYKNLQLSTEQEQFHQQEVKASRKRQKEMEAADNISFEQYLADYFAQS
;
A
#
# COMPACT_ATOMS: atom_id res chain seq x y z
N MET A 1 -2.88 24.55 -23.32
CA MET A 1 -1.50 25.05 -23.31
C MET A 1 -0.98 25.46 -21.92
N TYR A 2 -1.82 25.68 -20.93
CA TYR A 2 -1.42 26.17 -19.60
C TYR A 2 -1.34 25.11 -18.48
N LYS A 3 -1.73 23.85 -18.75
CA LYS A 3 -1.88 22.77 -17.74
C LYS A 3 -0.63 22.47 -16.89
N TYR A 4 0.58 22.59 -17.43
CA TYR A 4 1.85 22.25 -16.77
C TYR A 4 2.80 23.44 -16.63
N GLN A 5 2.27 24.66 -16.69
CA GLN A 5 3.10 25.88 -16.65
C GLN A 5 3.86 26.01 -15.32
N LEU A 6 3.19 25.73 -14.20
CA LEU A 6 3.81 25.81 -12.88
C LEU A 6 4.90 24.73 -12.72
N LEU A 7 4.63 23.49 -13.14
CA LEU A 7 5.63 22.43 -13.14
C LEU A 7 6.89 22.84 -13.91
N ARG A 8 6.72 23.31 -15.15
CA ARG A 8 7.85 23.73 -15.99
C ARG A 8 8.61 24.89 -15.37
N LYS A 9 7.93 25.90 -14.80
CA LYS A 9 8.55 27.01 -14.07
C LYS A 9 9.39 26.49 -12.89
N ARG A 10 8.86 25.55 -12.09
CA ARG A 10 9.57 24.93 -10.97
C ARG A 10 10.79 24.13 -11.44
N LEU A 11 10.62 23.33 -12.50
CA LEU A 11 11.73 22.57 -13.10
C LEU A 11 12.83 23.49 -13.60
N ASP A 12 12.49 24.54 -14.36
CA ASP A 12 13.48 25.52 -14.87
C ASP A 12 14.24 26.19 -13.72
N ALA A 13 13.55 26.54 -12.64
CA ALA A 13 14.19 27.12 -11.46
C ALA A 13 15.14 26.11 -10.78
N LEU A 14 14.68 24.84 -10.61
CA LEU A 14 15.48 23.78 -9.98
C LEU A 14 16.71 23.39 -10.79
N PHE A 15 16.62 23.33 -12.12
CA PHE A 15 17.79 23.04 -12.99
C PHE A 15 18.90 24.07 -12.86
N ASN A 16 18.56 25.30 -12.48
CA ASN A 16 19.54 26.37 -12.30
C ASN A 16 20.07 26.48 -10.86
N GLN A 17 19.68 25.59 -9.95
CA GLN A 17 20.11 25.58 -8.54
C GLN A 17 21.07 24.43 -8.26
N PRO A 18 22.23 24.69 -7.63
CA PRO A 18 23.15 23.63 -7.18
C PRO A 18 22.47 22.66 -6.20
N GLU A 19 21.53 23.18 -5.42
CA GLU A 19 20.78 22.45 -4.39
C GLU A 19 19.81 21.43 -4.97
N SER A 20 19.58 21.41 -6.28
CA SER A 20 18.77 20.37 -6.94
C SER A 20 19.30 18.95 -6.66
N GLN A 21 20.60 18.80 -6.41
CA GLN A 21 21.23 17.55 -5.99
C GLN A 21 20.63 17.00 -4.67
N LEU A 22 20.00 17.84 -3.83
CA LEU A 22 19.33 17.39 -2.61
C LEU A 22 18.12 16.47 -2.90
N LEU A 23 17.55 16.51 -4.10
CA LEU A 23 16.50 15.60 -4.53
C LEU A 23 16.95 14.15 -4.61
N THR A 24 18.25 13.86 -4.74
CA THR A 24 18.77 12.48 -4.72
C THR A 24 18.86 11.88 -3.32
N GLY A 25 18.61 12.66 -2.27
CA GLY A 25 18.62 12.23 -0.87
C GLY A 25 17.24 11.93 -0.27
N ASN A 26 16.24 11.74 -1.10
CA ASN A 26 14.91 11.32 -0.67
C ASN A 26 14.97 9.99 0.09
N GLN A 27 13.97 9.72 0.92
CA GLN A 27 13.91 8.47 1.67
C GLN A 27 12.75 7.63 1.16
N ILE A 28 13.01 6.36 0.91
CA ILE A 28 12.01 5.36 0.53
C ILE A 28 12.00 4.21 1.52
N GLY A 29 10.82 3.65 1.76
CA GLY A 29 10.62 2.44 2.53
C GLY A 29 9.58 1.56 1.86
N LEU A 30 9.67 0.27 2.10
CA LEU A 30 8.75 -0.72 1.53
C LEU A 30 8.06 -1.50 2.64
N GLU A 31 6.76 -1.74 2.45
CA GLU A 31 6.00 -2.72 3.22
C GLU A 31 5.43 -3.72 2.22
N LYS A 32 5.78 -5.00 2.34
CA LYS A 32 5.29 -6.04 1.43
C LYS A 32 4.55 -7.10 2.20
N GLU A 33 3.32 -7.34 1.82
CA GLU A 33 2.50 -8.42 2.35
C GLU A 33 2.68 -9.70 1.53
N SER A 34 2.61 -10.85 2.19
CA SER A 34 2.62 -12.17 1.55
C SER A 34 1.88 -13.19 2.40
N LEU A 35 0.90 -13.84 1.80
CA LEU A 35 0.13 -14.87 2.47
C LEU A 35 0.96 -16.16 2.58
N ARG A 36 1.12 -16.71 3.79
CA ARG A 36 1.67 -18.06 3.99
C ARG A 36 0.61 -19.08 3.60
N VAL A 37 1.01 -20.02 2.78
CA VAL A 37 0.17 -21.12 2.33
C VAL A 37 0.90 -22.45 2.48
N ASN A 38 0.14 -23.52 2.63
CA ASN A 38 0.68 -24.87 2.57
C ASN A 38 1.03 -25.26 1.12
N ARG A 39 1.53 -26.46 0.92
CA ARG A 39 1.95 -26.96 -0.40
C ARG A 39 0.80 -27.09 -1.42
N SER A 40 -0.46 -27.07 -1.00
CA SER A 40 -1.64 -27.09 -1.88
C SER A 40 -2.22 -25.70 -2.15
N GLY A 41 -1.56 -24.63 -1.72
CA GLY A 41 -2.02 -23.27 -1.87
C GLY A 41 -3.12 -22.85 -0.89
N SER A 42 -3.48 -23.71 0.07
CA SER A 42 -4.45 -23.37 1.13
C SER A 42 -3.79 -22.49 2.19
N ILE A 43 -4.57 -21.56 2.77
CA ILE A 43 -4.10 -20.64 3.81
C ILE A 43 -3.49 -21.41 4.98
N ALA A 44 -2.29 -21.03 5.41
CA ALA A 44 -1.62 -21.62 6.55
C ALA A 44 -2.46 -21.49 7.84
N GLN A 45 -2.54 -22.58 8.59
CA GLN A 45 -3.26 -22.62 9.88
C GLN A 45 -2.30 -22.59 11.08
N THR A 46 -1.00 -22.57 10.83
CA THR A 46 0.04 -22.47 11.83
C THR A 46 0.13 -21.08 12.41
N LEU A 47 0.62 -20.97 13.63
CA LEU A 47 0.93 -19.67 14.23
C LEU A 47 2.10 -19.00 13.48
N HIS A 48 2.27 -17.70 13.71
CA HIS A 48 3.46 -16.98 13.27
C HIS A 48 4.71 -17.72 13.79
N PRO A 49 5.66 -18.09 12.90
CA PRO A 49 6.78 -18.93 13.29
C PRO A 49 7.62 -18.28 14.39
N GLU A 50 7.86 -19.03 15.46
CA GLU A 50 8.67 -18.49 16.56
C GLU A 50 10.06 -18.03 16.12
N ALA A 51 10.65 -18.68 15.13
CA ALA A 51 11.94 -18.31 14.58
C ALA A 51 11.96 -16.92 13.92
N LEU A 52 10.79 -16.33 13.67
CA LEU A 52 10.65 -14.97 13.11
C LEU A 52 10.46 -13.88 14.18
N GLY A 53 10.41 -14.26 15.47
CA GLY A 53 10.26 -13.33 16.57
C GLY A 53 8.81 -12.99 16.91
N SER A 54 8.59 -11.81 17.48
CA SER A 54 7.27 -11.34 17.88
C SER A 54 6.62 -10.51 16.77
N ALA A 55 5.48 -10.93 16.24
CA ALA A 55 4.72 -10.13 15.28
C ALA A 55 4.27 -8.76 15.84
N LEU A 56 4.21 -8.58 17.18
CA LEU A 56 3.84 -7.31 17.80
C LEU A 56 4.96 -6.26 17.74
N THR A 57 6.19 -6.70 17.99
CA THR A 57 7.31 -5.79 18.29
C THR A 57 8.53 -5.96 17.38
N HIS A 58 8.49 -6.89 16.42
CA HIS A 58 9.56 -7.01 15.43
C HIS A 58 9.45 -5.85 14.43
N PRO A 59 10.53 -5.07 14.18
CA PRO A 59 10.44 -3.88 13.35
C PRO A 59 10.30 -4.18 11.85
N TYR A 60 10.67 -5.38 11.41
CA TYR A 60 10.80 -5.73 10.00
C TYR A 60 9.96 -6.92 9.55
N ILE A 61 9.44 -7.73 10.48
CA ILE A 61 8.64 -8.91 10.19
C ILE A 61 7.44 -8.92 11.14
N THR A 62 6.25 -8.72 10.59
CA THR A 62 5.00 -8.72 11.36
C THR A 62 3.92 -9.51 10.63
N THR A 63 2.70 -9.44 11.10
CA THR A 63 1.51 -9.92 10.41
C THR A 63 0.56 -8.76 10.19
N ASP A 64 -0.14 -8.73 9.04
CA ASP A 64 -1.22 -7.78 8.86
C ASP A 64 -2.52 -8.33 9.47
N TYR A 65 -3.55 -8.60 8.69
CA TYR A 65 -4.86 -9.02 9.19
C TYR A 65 -4.87 -10.45 9.72
N SER A 66 -4.35 -11.37 8.94
CA SER A 66 -4.33 -12.81 9.26
C SER A 66 -3.01 -13.22 9.87
N GLU A 67 -3.06 -14.20 10.79
CA GLU A 67 -1.87 -14.87 11.32
C GLU A 67 -0.98 -15.44 10.20
N ALA A 68 -1.61 -15.77 9.05
CA ALA A 68 -0.92 -16.25 7.86
C ALA A 68 -0.44 -15.13 6.92
N LEU A 69 -0.89 -13.89 7.07
CA LEU A 69 -0.49 -12.78 6.19
C LEU A 69 0.75 -12.09 6.77
N THR A 70 1.93 -12.57 6.34
CA THR A 70 3.21 -11.99 6.76
C THR A 70 3.46 -10.67 6.06
N GLU A 71 3.91 -9.68 6.80
CA GLU A 71 4.27 -8.36 6.32
C GLU A 71 5.76 -8.09 6.58
N PHE A 72 6.46 -7.66 5.53
CA PHE A 72 7.86 -7.28 5.53
C PHE A 72 7.99 -5.77 5.48
N ILE A 73 8.73 -5.19 6.39
CA ILE A 73 8.91 -3.74 6.51
C ILE A 73 10.40 -3.43 6.39
N THR A 74 10.77 -2.49 5.51
CA THR A 74 12.14 -1.98 5.46
C THR A 74 12.28 -0.71 6.30
N PRO A 75 13.46 -0.42 6.85
CA PRO A 75 13.76 0.94 7.26
C PRO A 75 13.76 1.88 6.04
N PRO A 76 13.72 3.21 6.25
CA PRO A 76 13.88 4.15 5.16
C PRO A 76 15.33 4.17 4.64
N PHE A 77 15.49 4.16 3.32
CA PHE A 77 16.79 4.24 2.62
C PHE A 77 16.78 5.37 1.60
N SER A 78 17.96 5.96 1.37
CA SER A 78 18.12 6.96 0.30
C SER A 78 18.41 6.35 -1.07
N LYS A 79 18.69 5.05 -1.12
CA LYS A 79 18.93 4.32 -2.37
C LYS A 79 17.93 3.19 -2.52
N ILE A 80 17.32 3.11 -3.68
CA ILE A 80 16.35 2.06 -4.04
C ILE A 80 16.99 0.67 -3.91
N ALA A 81 18.23 0.50 -4.37
CA ALA A 81 18.96 -0.76 -4.28
C ALA A 81 19.10 -1.25 -2.83
N ASP A 82 19.40 -0.37 -1.88
CA ASP A 82 19.56 -0.73 -0.46
C ASP A 82 18.22 -1.20 0.15
N ALA A 83 17.10 -0.56 -0.23
CA ALA A 83 15.77 -0.97 0.21
C ALA A 83 15.40 -2.36 -0.34
N LEU A 84 15.70 -2.63 -1.61
CA LEU A 84 15.45 -3.93 -2.24
C LEU A 84 16.36 -5.02 -1.65
N ASP A 85 17.62 -4.72 -1.41
CA ASP A 85 18.56 -5.66 -0.78
C ASP A 85 18.14 -6.01 0.65
N PHE A 86 17.68 -5.02 1.43
CA PHE A 86 17.16 -5.28 2.76
C PHE A 86 15.91 -6.15 2.72
N LEU A 87 14.95 -5.85 1.83
CA LEU A 87 13.75 -6.65 1.63
C LEU A 87 14.10 -8.08 1.21
N GLN A 88 15.06 -8.24 0.29
CA GLN A 88 15.53 -9.55 -0.16
C GLN A 88 16.11 -10.38 0.99
N ASN A 89 16.99 -9.77 1.80
CA ASN A 89 17.64 -10.44 2.93
C ASN A 89 16.62 -10.83 4.00
N THR A 90 15.63 -9.98 4.25
CA THR A 90 14.52 -10.28 5.17
C THR A 90 13.68 -11.45 4.67
N GLN A 91 13.33 -11.47 3.38
CA GLN A 91 12.59 -12.60 2.79
C GLN A 91 13.42 -13.89 2.79
N LYS A 92 14.73 -13.84 2.51
CA LYS A 92 15.63 -15.01 2.64
C LYS A 92 15.58 -15.60 4.05
N PHE A 93 15.68 -14.74 5.07
CA PHE A 93 15.61 -15.17 6.46
C PHE A 93 14.27 -15.83 6.77
N VAL A 94 13.16 -15.29 6.29
CA VAL A 94 11.84 -15.89 6.46
C VAL A 94 11.74 -17.23 5.75
N TYR A 95 12.11 -17.32 4.47
CA TYR A 95 12.06 -18.60 3.73
C TYR A 95 12.92 -19.70 4.35
N LYS A 96 14.06 -19.34 4.97
CA LYS A 96 14.89 -20.29 5.73
C LYS A 96 14.17 -20.86 6.96
N ASN A 97 13.24 -20.10 7.54
CA ASN A 97 12.53 -20.45 8.77
C ASN A 97 11.08 -20.92 8.52
N LEU A 98 10.60 -20.90 7.28
CA LEU A 98 9.36 -21.58 6.87
C LEU A 98 9.67 -23.07 6.63
N GLN A 99 8.93 -23.93 7.31
CA GLN A 99 9.09 -25.39 7.19
C GLN A 99 8.49 -25.90 5.87
N ASP A 100 7.21 -26.26 5.89
CA ASP A 100 6.48 -26.80 4.74
C ASP A 100 5.58 -25.76 4.04
N GLU A 101 5.62 -24.53 4.49
CA GLU A 101 4.86 -23.41 3.94
C GLU A 101 5.67 -22.64 2.91
N ILE A 102 4.96 -21.95 2.03
CA ILE A 102 5.53 -21.02 1.05
C ILE A 102 4.78 -19.68 1.14
N LEU A 103 5.40 -18.61 0.67
CA LEU A 103 4.75 -17.32 0.52
C LEU A 103 4.06 -17.26 -0.84
N TRP A 104 2.79 -16.85 -0.83
CA TRP A 104 1.99 -16.68 -2.04
C TRP A 104 2.50 -15.52 -2.87
N ALA A 105 2.68 -15.73 -4.18
CA ALA A 105 3.35 -14.78 -5.07
C ALA A 105 2.43 -13.73 -5.69
N THR A 106 1.11 -13.84 -5.48
CA THR A 106 0.12 -12.91 -6.05
C THR A 106 -0.61 -12.15 -4.96
N SER A 107 -1.16 -10.97 -5.30
CA SER A 107 -1.99 -10.18 -4.39
C SER A 107 -3.27 -10.89 -4.01
N MET A 108 -3.96 -11.47 -4.98
CA MET A 108 -5.23 -12.15 -4.74
C MET A 108 -4.99 -13.55 -4.14
N PRO A 109 -5.63 -13.87 -3.01
CA PRO A 109 -5.50 -15.19 -2.38
C PRO A 109 -6.25 -16.25 -3.18
N CYS A 110 -5.84 -17.51 -2.99
CA CYS A 110 -6.55 -18.68 -3.50
C CYS A 110 -6.90 -19.65 -2.37
N VAL A 111 -7.77 -20.61 -2.67
CA VAL A 111 -8.19 -21.70 -1.77
C VAL A 111 -8.67 -21.18 -0.41
N VAL A 112 -9.66 -20.30 -0.45
CA VAL A 112 -10.36 -19.81 0.74
C VAL A 112 -11.51 -20.76 1.05
N ALA A 113 -11.42 -21.48 2.16
CA ALA A 113 -12.45 -22.44 2.60
C ALA A 113 -13.54 -21.80 3.48
N GLY A 114 -13.87 -20.55 3.19
CA GLY A 114 -14.83 -19.74 3.95
C GLY A 114 -14.14 -18.84 4.99
N GLU A 115 -14.87 -17.87 5.51
CA GLU A 115 -14.35 -16.87 6.45
C GLU A 115 -13.79 -17.45 7.76
N SER A 116 -14.38 -18.56 8.24
CA SER A 116 -13.94 -19.23 9.45
C SER A 116 -12.57 -19.91 9.32
N SER A 117 -12.12 -20.18 8.09
CA SER A 117 -10.81 -20.74 7.80
C SER A 117 -9.67 -19.71 7.88
N ILE A 118 -9.99 -18.43 8.08
CA ILE A 118 -9.01 -17.35 8.12
C ILE A 118 -8.62 -17.06 9.57
N PRO A 119 -7.39 -17.45 10.00
CA PRO A 119 -6.95 -17.19 11.35
C PRO A 119 -6.63 -15.71 11.55
N LEU A 120 -7.19 -15.09 12.59
CA LEU A 120 -6.85 -13.72 12.97
C LEU A 120 -5.45 -13.64 13.56
N ALA A 121 -4.71 -12.60 13.20
CA ALA A 121 -3.39 -12.34 13.74
C ALA A 121 -3.37 -12.21 15.27
N ARG A 122 -2.33 -12.77 15.90
CA ARG A 122 -2.15 -12.80 17.35
C ARG A 122 -0.91 -12.03 17.74
N TYR A 123 -1.03 -11.25 18.82
CA TYR A 123 0.01 -10.30 19.24
C TYR A 123 0.38 -10.42 20.72
N GLY A 124 0.19 -11.61 21.33
CA GLY A 124 0.42 -11.81 22.76
C GLY A 124 -0.70 -11.27 23.65
N HIS A 125 -0.37 -10.96 24.91
CA HIS A 125 -1.34 -10.67 25.96
C HIS A 125 -1.31 -9.23 26.45
N SER A 126 -0.41 -8.39 25.93
CA SER A 126 -0.40 -6.97 26.28
C SER A 126 -1.66 -6.27 25.78
N ASN A 127 -2.05 -5.18 26.43
CA ASN A 127 -3.20 -4.37 26.03
C ASN A 127 -3.08 -3.89 24.57
N ALA A 128 -1.88 -3.48 24.15
CA ALA A 128 -1.60 -3.13 22.76
C ALA A 128 -1.81 -4.32 21.80
N GLY A 129 -1.37 -5.53 22.18
CA GLY A 129 -1.57 -6.75 21.41
C GLY A 129 -3.05 -7.16 21.33
N ILE A 130 -3.76 -7.06 22.45
CA ILE A 130 -5.22 -7.31 22.51
C ILE A 130 -5.96 -6.31 21.61
N MET A 131 -5.62 -5.02 21.68
CA MET A 131 -6.23 -3.98 20.84
C MET A 131 -6.07 -4.29 19.35
N LYS A 132 -4.86 -4.69 18.91
CA LYS A 132 -4.61 -5.09 17.52
C LYS A 132 -5.45 -6.30 17.08
N ASN A 133 -5.64 -7.29 17.95
CA ASN A 133 -6.48 -8.46 17.66
C ASN A 133 -7.97 -8.10 17.60
N VAL A 134 -8.46 -7.30 18.57
CA VAL A 134 -9.86 -6.84 18.60
C VAL A 134 -10.19 -5.97 17.38
N TYR A 135 -9.28 -5.07 17.01
CA TYR A 135 -9.41 -4.25 15.80
C TYR A 135 -9.64 -5.13 14.55
N ARG A 136 -8.81 -6.16 14.36
CA ARG A 136 -8.93 -7.09 13.21
C ARG A 136 -10.20 -7.91 13.25
N ARG A 137 -10.65 -8.30 14.44
CA ARG A 137 -11.95 -8.94 14.61
C ARG A 137 -13.07 -8.03 14.14
N GLY A 138 -13.02 -6.75 14.53
CA GLY A 138 -13.97 -5.73 14.08
C GLY A 138 -13.94 -5.57 12.55
N LEU A 139 -12.76 -5.50 11.92
CA LEU A 139 -12.64 -5.47 10.46
C LEU A 139 -13.34 -6.66 9.80
N GLY A 140 -13.15 -7.88 10.35
CA GLY A 140 -13.81 -9.08 9.86
C GLY A 140 -15.33 -9.02 9.95
N HIS A 141 -15.90 -8.42 11.01
CA HIS A 141 -17.34 -8.22 11.14
C HIS A 141 -17.88 -7.16 10.19
N ARG A 142 -17.11 -6.09 9.95
CA ARG A 142 -17.52 -4.92 9.16
C ARG A 142 -17.42 -5.16 7.66
N TYR A 143 -16.34 -5.78 7.23
CA TYR A 143 -15.94 -5.86 5.80
C TYR A 143 -15.81 -7.30 5.28
N GLY A 144 -15.90 -8.31 6.17
CA GLY A 144 -15.57 -9.69 5.84
C GLY A 144 -14.07 -9.99 5.94
N ARG A 145 -13.74 -11.25 6.24
CA ARG A 145 -12.34 -11.67 6.44
C ARG A 145 -11.61 -11.93 5.15
N VAL A 146 -12.31 -12.34 4.11
CA VAL A 146 -11.69 -12.76 2.84
C VAL A 146 -10.98 -11.60 2.17
N MET A 147 -11.62 -10.43 2.13
CA MET A 147 -11.06 -9.22 1.55
C MET A 147 -9.76 -8.78 2.25
N GLN A 148 -9.64 -9.07 3.54
CA GLN A 148 -8.47 -8.75 4.36
C GLN A 148 -7.25 -9.66 4.10
N LEU A 149 -7.38 -10.67 3.23
CA LEU A 149 -6.26 -11.54 2.81
C LEU A 149 -5.53 -11.04 1.58
N ILE A 150 -6.06 -10.02 0.94
CA ILE A 150 -5.45 -9.45 -0.26
C ILE A 150 -4.13 -8.79 0.13
N ALA A 151 -3.04 -9.23 -0.50
CA ALA A 151 -1.70 -8.70 -0.27
C ALA A 151 -1.38 -7.52 -1.19
N GLY A 152 -0.59 -6.58 -0.71
CA GLY A 152 -0.09 -5.44 -1.48
C GLY A 152 1.37 -5.15 -1.21
N VAL A 153 1.88 -4.15 -1.93
CA VAL A 153 3.15 -3.49 -1.60
C VAL A 153 2.84 -2.02 -1.32
N HIS A 154 3.30 -1.51 -0.19
CA HIS A 154 3.25 -0.09 0.12
C HIS A 154 4.60 0.55 -0.17
N PHE A 155 4.56 1.70 -0.81
CA PHE A 155 5.72 2.53 -1.10
C PHE A 155 5.66 3.78 -0.24
N ASN A 156 6.55 3.85 0.75
CA ASN A 156 6.72 4.99 1.64
C ASN A 156 7.74 5.95 1.05
N PHE A 157 7.40 7.23 0.99
CA PHE A 157 8.23 8.26 0.37
C PHE A 157 8.28 9.54 1.21
N SER A 158 9.49 10.05 1.44
CA SER A 158 9.69 11.40 1.97
C SER A 158 10.80 12.12 1.23
N LEU A 159 10.62 13.42 0.99
CA LEU A 159 11.67 14.26 0.46
C LEU A 159 12.80 14.42 1.48
N ASN A 160 14.00 14.66 0.94
CA ASN A 160 15.14 15.10 1.74
C ASN A 160 14.77 16.37 2.52
N VAL A 161 14.97 16.31 3.83
CA VAL A 161 14.61 17.41 4.74
C VAL A 161 15.27 18.73 4.34
N SER A 162 16.50 18.68 3.84
CA SER A 162 17.25 19.85 3.40
C SER A 162 16.74 20.49 2.12
N PHE A 163 15.89 19.79 1.36
CA PHE A 163 15.30 20.33 0.12
C PHE A 163 14.11 21.27 0.38
N TRP A 164 13.39 21.09 1.48
CA TRP A 164 12.18 21.88 1.78
C TRP A 164 12.41 23.40 1.86
N PRO A 165 13.47 23.90 2.56
CA PRO A 165 13.79 25.31 2.55
C PRO A 165 14.09 25.85 1.15
N VAL A 166 14.80 25.07 0.33
CA VAL A 166 15.11 25.45 -1.06
C VAL A 166 13.86 25.64 -1.89
N LEU A 167 12.91 24.67 -1.79
CA LEU A 167 11.63 24.77 -2.51
C LEU A 167 10.79 25.94 -2.01
N GLN A 168 10.78 26.19 -0.70
CA GLN A 168 10.07 27.31 -0.10
C GLN A 168 10.61 28.67 -0.59
N ASP A 169 11.92 28.82 -0.63
CA ASP A 169 12.59 30.04 -1.13
C ASP A 169 12.31 30.26 -2.62
N LEU A 170 12.37 29.21 -3.45
CA LEU A 170 12.02 29.28 -4.88
C LEU A 170 10.58 29.72 -5.12
N GLU A 171 9.67 29.35 -4.24
CA GLU A 171 8.26 29.75 -4.31
C GLU A 171 8.00 31.11 -3.64
N SER A 172 8.99 31.68 -2.94
CA SER A 172 8.85 32.90 -2.13
C SER A 172 7.71 32.80 -1.11
N ASP A 173 7.48 31.58 -0.58
CA ASP A 173 6.42 31.31 0.38
C ASP A 173 6.84 31.77 1.79
N GLN A 174 5.90 32.44 2.50
CA GLN A 174 6.14 33.07 3.80
C GLN A 174 5.55 32.30 4.98
N GLN A 175 5.01 31.09 4.73
CA GLN A 175 4.48 30.25 5.80
C GLN A 175 5.62 29.77 6.74
N SER A 176 5.28 29.23 7.90
CA SER A 176 6.26 28.44 8.64
C SER A 176 6.75 27.27 7.78
N LEU A 177 7.99 26.83 7.93
CA LEU A 177 8.52 25.71 7.15
C LEU A 177 7.65 24.44 7.31
N GLN A 178 7.13 24.18 8.51
CA GLN A 178 6.26 23.01 8.74
C GLN A 178 4.92 23.14 8.02
N ASP A 179 4.31 24.32 8.01
CA ASP A 179 3.04 24.55 7.29
C ASP A 179 3.25 24.46 5.78
N PHE A 180 4.36 24.97 5.27
CA PHE A 180 4.75 24.80 3.88
C PHE A 180 4.90 23.31 3.52
N ILE A 181 5.62 22.53 4.32
CA ILE A 181 5.80 21.08 4.14
C ILE A 181 4.44 20.38 4.11
N ASN A 182 3.56 20.68 5.07
CA ASN A 182 2.22 20.11 5.13
C ASN A 182 1.43 20.44 3.85
N THR A 183 1.44 21.69 3.43
CA THR A 183 0.76 22.15 2.22
C THR A 183 1.25 21.41 0.99
N ARG A 184 2.57 21.30 0.81
CA ARG A 184 3.16 20.60 -0.34
C ARG A 184 2.90 19.09 -0.35
N TYR A 185 2.92 18.42 0.82
CA TYR A 185 2.52 17.02 0.88
C TYR A 185 1.03 16.82 0.55
N PHE A 186 0.14 17.74 0.92
CA PHE A 186 -1.26 17.67 0.52
C PHE A 186 -1.47 17.98 -0.97
N ASP A 187 -0.62 18.82 -1.59
CA ASP A 187 -0.57 18.99 -3.03
C ASP A 187 -0.19 17.68 -3.75
N LEU A 188 0.89 17.02 -3.27
CA LEU A 188 1.32 15.73 -3.78
C LEU A 188 0.21 14.68 -3.68
N ILE A 189 -0.45 14.57 -2.51
CA ILE A 189 -1.53 13.61 -2.28
C ILE A 189 -2.69 13.85 -3.24
N ARG A 190 -3.17 15.09 -3.39
CA ARG A 190 -4.27 15.40 -4.32
C ARG A 190 -3.92 15.05 -5.76
N ASN A 191 -2.71 15.39 -6.21
CA ASN A 191 -2.27 15.05 -7.56
C ASN A 191 -2.08 13.54 -7.75
N SER A 192 -1.59 12.83 -6.71
CA SER A 192 -1.53 11.37 -6.71
C SER A 192 -2.92 10.73 -6.79
N GLN A 193 -3.96 11.34 -6.21
CA GLN A 193 -5.34 10.86 -6.37
C GLN A 193 -5.85 11.11 -7.80
N ARG A 194 -5.63 12.31 -8.37
CA ARG A 194 -6.04 12.65 -9.75
C ARG A 194 -5.45 11.74 -10.81
N MET A 195 -4.21 11.33 -10.62
CA MET A 195 -3.42 10.57 -11.59
C MET A 195 -3.08 9.16 -11.09
N GLY A 196 -3.59 8.78 -9.93
CA GLY A 196 -3.30 7.51 -9.25
C GLY A 196 -3.72 6.26 -10.02
N TRP A 197 -4.72 6.39 -10.91
CA TRP A 197 -5.12 5.34 -11.85
C TRP A 197 -3.94 4.82 -12.72
N LEU A 198 -2.89 5.64 -12.90
CA LEU A 198 -1.70 5.27 -13.66
C LEU A 198 -0.92 4.13 -12.99
N VAL A 199 -0.92 4.06 -11.65
CA VAL A 199 -0.21 3.03 -10.89
C VAL A 199 -0.79 1.63 -11.13
N PRO A 200 -2.09 1.35 -10.90
CA PRO A 200 -2.67 0.06 -11.25
C PRO A 200 -2.69 -0.21 -12.76
N TYR A 201 -2.71 0.81 -13.62
CA TYR A 201 -2.58 0.59 -15.05
C TYR A 201 -1.22 -0.02 -15.42
N LEU A 202 -0.13 0.54 -14.91
CA LEU A 202 1.25 0.13 -15.27
C LEU A 202 1.72 -1.11 -14.52
N PHE A 203 1.30 -1.25 -13.26
CA PHE A 203 1.86 -2.19 -12.28
C PHE A 203 0.83 -3.17 -11.73
N GLY A 204 -0.44 -3.04 -12.10
CA GLY A 204 -1.48 -3.99 -11.72
C GLY A 204 -1.13 -5.40 -12.20
N ALA A 205 -1.26 -6.36 -11.28
CA ALA A 205 -0.92 -7.76 -11.48
C ALA A 205 -2.00 -8.69 -10.88
N SER A 206 -3.26 -8.25 -10.93
CA SER A 206 -4.40 -9.00 -10.38
C SER A 206 -5.60 -9.00 -11.34
N PRO A 207 -5.44 -9.50 -12.59
CA PRO A 207 -6.51 -9.50 -13.58
C PRO A 207 -7.50 -10.67 -13.40
N ALA A 208 -7.21 -11.60 -12.50
CA ALA A 208 -7.97 -12.81 -12.24
C ALA A 208 -8.05 -13.11 -10.74
N VAL A 209 -9.02 -13.92 -10.37
CA VAL A 209 -9.28 -14.31 -8.98
C VAL A 209 -9.84 -15.74 -8.91
N CYS A 210 -9.46 -16.50 -7.86
CA CYS A 210 -10.08 -17.80 -7.61
C CYS A 210 -11.57 -17.63 -7.23
N LYS A 211 -12.44 -18.51 -7.73
CA LYS A 211 -13.87 -18.50 -7.38
C LYS A 211 -14.13 -18.62 -5.88
N SER A 212 -13.26 -19.34 -5.16
CA SER A 212 -13.32 -19.47 -3.71
C SER A 212 -13.21 -18.14 -2.96
N PHE A 213 -12.56 -17.13 -3.54
CA PHE A 213 -12.48 -15.79 -2.97
C PHE A 213 -13.84 -15.10 -2.84
N LEU A 214 -14.75 -15.34 -3.80
CA LEU A 214 -16.09 -14.73 -3.80
C LEU A 214 -17.10 -15.48 -2.92
N LEU A 215 -16.73 -16.59 -2.29
CA LEU A 215 -17.58 -17.38 -1.38
C LEU A 215 -18.96 -17.74 -1.96
N GLY A 216 -19.05 -17.92 -3.28
CA GLY A 216 -20.32 -18.20 -3.97
C GLY A 216 -21.19 -16.98 -4.21
N GLY A 217 -20.70 -15.76 -3.93
CA GLY A 217 -21.39 -14.51 -4.28
C GLY A 217 -21.53 -14.33 -5.80
N SER A 218 -22.52 -13.55 -6.20
CA SER A 218 -22.70 -13.15 -7.60
C SER A 218 -21.56 -12.21 -8.02
N THR A 219 -21.15 -12.31 -9.29
CA THR A 219 -20.10 -11.45 -9.86
C THR A 219 -20.41 -11.12 -11.31
N SER A 220 -19.93 -9.97 -11.76
CA SER A 220 -19.95 -9.56 -13.16
C SER A 220 -18.73 -10.04 -13.95
N LEU A 221 -17.77 -10.68 -13.25
CA LEU A 221 -16.54 -11.17 -13.88
C LEU A 221 -16.82 -12.33 -14.84
N ASP A 222 -16.06 -12.40 -15.92
CA ASP A 222 -16.10 -13.50 -16.86
C ASP A 222 -15.50 -14.78 -16.23
N GLN A 223 -16.00 -15.92 -16.65
CA GLN A 223 -15.41 -17.20 -16.28
C GLN A 223 -14.22 -17.52 -17.16
N PHE A 224 -13.02 -17.67 -16.58
CA PHE A 224 -11.83 -18.13 -17.29
C PHE A 224 -11.81 -19.66 -17.41
N ASP A 225 -12.04 -20.34 -16.29
CA ASP A 225 -12.16 -21.81 -16.19
C ASP A 225 -13.11 -22.21 -15.05
N GLU A 226 -13.14 -23.50 -14.67
CA GLU A 226 -14.02 -24.01 -13.61
C GLU A 226 -13.74 -23.39 -12.23
N SER A 227 -12.51 -22.88 -11.99
CA SER A 227 -12.02 -22.39 -10.70
C SER A 227 -11.68 -20.89 -10.67
N THR A 228 -11.69 -20.22 -11.83
CA THR A 228 -11.19 -18.85 -11.99
C THR A 228 -12.21 -17.93 -12.62
N TYR A 229 -12.36 -16.74 -12.03
CA TYR A 229 -12.96 -15.57 -12.66
C TYR A 229 -11.89 -14.56 -13.08
N TYR A 230 -12.16 -13.75 -14.11
CA TYR A 230 -11.24 -12.76 -14.63
C TYR A 230 -11.97 -11.64 -15.38
N GLU A 231 -11.26 -10.59 -15.74
CA GLU A 231 -11.67 -9.68 -16.81
C GLU A 231 -10.57 -9.56 -17.87
N PRO A 232 -10.92 -9.62 -19.15
CA PRO A 232 -9.93 -9.67 -20.26
C PRO A 232 -8.97 -8.47 -20.28
N TYR A 233 -9.44 -7.33 -19.81
CA TYR A 233 -8.71 -6.07 -19.82
C TYR A 233 -8.38 -5.53 -18.43
N ALA A 234 -8.67 -6.27 -17.34
CA ALA A 234 -8.38 -5.84 -15.98
C ALA A 234 -6.89 -5.67 -15.76
N THR A 235 -6.56 -4.66 -14.98
CA THR A 235 -5.20 -4.44 -14.50
C THR A 235 -5.03 -4.92 -13.07
N SER A 236 -5.98 -4.57 -12.19
CA SER A 236 -5.92 -4.92 -10.77
C SER A 236 -7.31 -5.06 -10.17
N LEU A 237 -7.85 -6.27 -10.11
CA LEU A 237 -9.10 -6.55 -9.38
C LEU A 237 -8.96 -6.29 -7.86
N ARG A 238 -7.71 -6.27 -7.35
CA ARG A 238 -7.42 -5.81 -5.98
C ARG A 238 -7.85 -4.37 -5.76
N MET A 239 -7.68 -3.52 -6.76
CA MET A 239 -8.06 -2.10 -6.73
C MET A 239 -9.49 -1.86 -7.25
N GLY A 240 -10.19 -2.92 -7.65
CA GLY A 240 -11.59 -2.92 -8.08
C GLY A 240 -12.58 -3.11 -6.94
N ASP A 241 -13.86 -3.19 -7.28
CA ASP A 241 -14.99 -3.32 -6.33
C ASP A 241 -15.01 -4.64 -5.54
N ILE A 242 -14.35 -5.68 -6.03
CA ILE A 242 -14.18 -6.96 -5.32
C ILE A 242 -12.97 -6.96 -4.37
N GLY A 243 -12.12 -5.95 -4.46
CA GLY A 243 -10.88 -5.82 -3.72
C GLY A 243 -10.95 -4.83 -2.56
N TYR A 244 -9.81 -4.22 -2.29
CA TYR A 244 -9.65 -3.24 -1.22
C TYR A 244 -10.37 -1.94 -1.59
N GLN A 245 -11.63 -1.81 -1.19
CA GLN A 245 -12.37 -0.56 -1.33
C GLN A 245 -13.16 -0.24 -0.07
N ASN A 246 -13.38 1.05 0.12
CA ASN A 246 -14.41 1.55 1.03
C ASN A 246 -15.80 1.34 0.41
N ASN A 247 -16.18 0.08 0.13
CA ASN A 247 -17.49 -0.25 -0.45
C ASN A 247 -18.66 0.30 0.40
N LYS A 248 -18.35 0.69 1.65
CA LYS A 248 -19.29 1.31 2.59
C LYS A 248 -19.12 2.82 2.74
N GLU A 249 -18.22 3.46 2.00
CA GLU A 249 -18.10 4.94 2.03
C GLU A 249 -19.43 5.61 1.68
N ASN A 250 -20.13 5.08 0.68
CA ASN A 250 -21.44 5.59 0.27
C ASN A 250 -22.53 5.32 1.32
N GLU A 251 -22.40 4.25 2.11
CA GLU A 251 -23.36 3.90 3.17
C GLU A 251 -23.06 4.65 4.46
N SER A 252 -21.80 4.81 4.82
CA SER A 252 -21.36 5.46 6.06
C SER A 252 -21.11 6.96 5.92
N GLY A 253 -21.07 7.47 4.68
CA GLY A 253 -20.87 8.89 4.37
C GLY A 253 -19.46 9.42 4.62
N ILE A 254 -18.47 8.53 4.89
CA ILE A 254 -17.11 8.98 5.16
C ILE A 254 -16.32 9.15 3.85
N LYS A 255 -15.86 10.38 3.64
CA LYS A 255 -14.76 10.69 2.70
C LYS A 255 -13.79 11.63 3.38
N ALA A 256 -12.54 11.20 3.58
CA ALA A 256 -11.52 12.07 4.13
C ALA A 256 -11.29 13.28 3.22
N CYS A 257 -11.18 14.46 3.83
CA CYS A 257 -10.97 15.70 3.12
C CYS A 257 -9.46 15.96 2.94
N TYR A 258 -8.99 16.00 1.71
CA TYR A 258 -7.58 16.24 1.39
C TYR A 258 -7.29 17.70 1.01
N LYS A 259 -8.12 18.64 1.45
CA LYS A 259 -7.89 20.07 1.23
C LYS A 259 -6.59 20.53 1.89
N ASN A 260 -6.40 20.18 3.15
CA ASN A 260 -5.21 20.43 3.96
C ASN A 260 -5.16 19.46 5.15
N ILE A 261 -4.10 19.54 5.96
CA ILE A 261 -3.89 18.65 7.12
C ILE A 261 -5.02 18.75 8.15
N ASP A 262 -5.53 19.95 8.45
CA ASP A 262 -6.58 20.15 9.45
C ASP A 262 -7.90 19.55 9.00
N SER A 263 -8.26 19.74 7.73
CA SER A 263 -9.47 19.15 7.16
C SER A 263 -9.39 17.61 7.12
N TYR A 264 -8.20 17.05 6.85
CA TYR A 264 -7.96 15.61 6.87
C TYR A 264 -8.12 15.05 8.27
N ILE A 265 -7.45 15.64 9.25
CA ILE A 265 -7.54 15.25 10.66
C ILE A 265 -8.98 15.35 11.14
N SER A 266 -9.66 16.48 10.90
CA SER A 266 -11.04 16.69 11.33
C SER A 266 -12.02 15.68 10.75
N SER A 267 -11.82 15.27 9.48
CA SER A 267 -12.68 14.24 8.87
C SER A 267 -12.48 12.85 9.47
N LEU A 268 -11.25 12.48 9.84
CA LEU A 268 -10.97 11.21 10.53
C LEU A 268 -11.44 11.27 11.99
N ASP A 269 -11.18 12.36 12.71
CA ASP A 269 -11.66 12.55 14.08
C ASP A 269 -13.19 12.46 14.15
N TRP A 270 -13.90 13.04 13.18
CA TRP A 270 -15.33 12.89 13.08
C TRP A 270 -15.74 11.42 12.94
N ALA A 271 -15.10 10.67 12.07
CA ALA A 271 -15.46 9.28 11.78
C ALA A 271 -15.17 8.32 12.93
N ILE A 272 -14.06 8.53 13.67
CA ILE A 272 -13.72 7.70 14.84
C ILE A 272 -14.55 8.03 16.08
N ASN A 273 -15.29 9.14 16.07
CA ASN A 273 -16.16 9.58 17.18
C ASN A 273 -17.66 9.54 16.85
N THR A 274 -18.06 9.19 15.64
CA THR A 274 -19.46 9.15 15.22
C THR A 274 -19.99 7.73 15.22
N PRO A 275 -20.97 7.37 16.06
CA PRO A 275 -21.60 6.06 16.06
C PRO A 275 -22.27 5.74 14.70
N TYR A 276 -22.25 4.46 14.32
CA TYR A 276 -22.88 3.98 13.09
C TYR A 276 -23.77 2.76 13.39
N GLU A 277 -25.08 2.92 13.21
CA GLU A 277 -26.09 1.89 13.51
C GLU A 277 -25.78 0.54 12.84
N GLY A 278 -25.26 0.56 11.62
CA GLY A 278 -24.87 -0.65 10.89
C GLY A 278 -23.83 -1.53 11.59
N TYR A 279 -23.06 -0.98 12.54
CA TYR A 279 -22.07 -1.72 13.33
C TYR A 279 -22.52 -2.04 14.76
N GLU A 280 -23.58 -1.42 15.27
CA GLU A 280 -24.14 -1.73 16.58
C GLU A 280 -24.66 -3.17 16.66
N LYS A 281 -25.16 -3.73 15.54
CA LYS A 281 -25.62 -5.12 15.44
C LYS A 281 -24.58 -6.18 15.82
N PHE A 282 -23.29 -5.87 15.71
CA PHE A 282 -22.22 -6.80 16.10
C PHE A 282 -21.97 -6.77 17.62
N GLY A 283 -22.42 -5.72 18.30
CA GLY A 283 -22.14 -5.47 19.70
C GLY A 283 -20.68 -5.10 19.97
N LEU A 284 -20.40 -4.65 21.16
CA LEU A 284 -19.05 -4.38 21.66
C LEU A 284 -18.47 -5.62 22.35
N LEU A 285 -19.26 -6.26 23.21
CA LEU A 285 -18.91 -7.46 23.97
C LEU A 285 -19.90 -8.58 23.68
N LYS A 286 -19.39 -9.78 23.44
CA LYS A 286 -20.18 -11.00 23.35
C LYS A 286 -19.46 -12.12 24.11
N ASP A 287 -20.13 -12.75 25.07
CA ASP A 287 -19.56 -13.80 25.91
C ASP A 287 -18.22 -13.39 26.55
N GLY A 288 -18.13 -12.15 27.05
CA GLY A 288 -16.93 -11.57 27.66
C GLY A 288 -15.79 -11.25 26.71
N LYS A 289 -16.01 -11.33 25.39
CA LYS A 289 -14.98 -11.04 24.36
C LYS A 289 -15.37 -9.82 23.54
N TYR A 290 -14.45 -8.88 23.40
CA TYR A 290 -14.62 -7.74 22.50
C TYR A 290 -14.77 -8.20 21.05
N GLN A 291 -15.78 -7.70 20.36
CA GLN A 291 -16.06 -7.99 18.95
C GLN A 291 -15.44 -6.92 18.03
N GLN A 292 -15.32 -5.70 18.50
CA GLN A 292 -14.74 -4.53 17.85
C GLN A 292 -14.33 -3.52 18.92
N LEU A 293 -13.53 -2.52 18.55
CA LEU A 293 -13.03 -1.51 19.50
C LEU A 293 -14.12 -0.50 19.92
N ASN A 294 -15.01 -0.17 19.00
CA ASN A 294 -16.18 0.68 19.20
C ASN A 294 -17.19 0.41 18.08
N THR A 295 -18.36 1.07 18.12
CA THR A 295 -19.42 0.98 17.08
C THR A 295 -19.44 2.19 16.14
N ASN A 296 -18.40 3.00 16.15
CA ASN A 296 -18.31 4.19 15.32
C ASN A 296 -18.05 3.85 13.83
N ILE A 297 -18.18 4.82 12.96
CA ILE A 297 -17.92 4.71 11.50
C ILE A 297 -16.54 4.07 11.26
N LEU A 298 -15.50 4.53 11.98
CA LEU A 298 -14.20 3.88 12.03
C LEU A 298 -13.87 3.49 13.46
N GLN A 299 -13.22 2.34 13.64
CA GLN A 299 -12.69 1.96 14.94
C GLN A 299 -11.50 2.83 15.35
N ILE A 300 -10.59 3.02 14.39
CA ILE A 300 -9.39 3.88 14.48
C ILE A 300 -9.09 4.42 13.07
N GLU A 301 -8.22 5.41 12.97
CA GLU A 301 -7.86 6.08 11.71
C GLU A 301 -7.31 5.12 10.65
N ASN A 302 -6.61 4.06 11.08
CA ASN A 302 -6.03 3.06 10.18
C ASN A 302 -7.09 2.28 9.38
N GLU A 303 -8.34 2.26 9.83
CA GLU A 303 -9.45 1.60 9.14
C GLU A 303 -9.86 2.33 7.85
N TYR A 304 -9.63 3.66 7.78
CA TYR A 304 -9.93 4.40 6.57
C TYR A 304 -9.04 3.95 5.42
N TYR A 305 -9.64 3.41 4.36
CA TYR A 305 -8.89 3.01 3.17
C TYR A 305 -8.62 4.23 2.27
N SER A 306 -7.39 4.34 1.78
CA SER A 306 -6.98 5.34 0.78
C SER A 306 -5.81 4.81 -0.01
N THR A 307 -5.73 5.16 -1.30
CA THR A 307 -4.61 4.80 -2.19
C THR A 307 -3.29 5.47 -1.79
N ILE A 308 -3.38 6.63 -1.13
CA ILE A 308 -2.22 7.36 -0.58
C ILE A 308 -2.60 8.02 0.74
N ARG A 309 -1.71 7.95 1.74
CA ARG A 309 -1.91 8.53 3.09
C ARG A 309 -0.78 9.44 3.50
N PRO A 310 -1.08 10.60 4.17
CA PRO A 310 -0.08 11.33 4.94
C PRO A 310 0.27 10.55 6.21
N LYS A 311 1.54 10.48 6.55
CA LYS A 311 2.05 9.73 7.69
C LYS A 311 2.98 10.58 8.57
N GLN A 312 3.01 10.22 9.86
CA GLN A 312 3.98 10.68 10.83
C GLN A 312 4.48 9.50 11.67
N ILE A 313 5.70 9.56 12.19
CA ILE A 313 6.25 8.54 13.09
C ILE A 313 5.54 8.65 14.43
N LEU A 314 4.90 7.56 14.87
CA LEU A 314 4.18 7.52 16.14
C LEU A 314 5.12 7.43 17.34
N GLN A 315 4.76 8.07 18.44
CA GLN A 315 5.47 8.01 19.70
C GLN A 315 4.61 7.25 20.74
N GLY A 316 5.06 6.06 21.13
CA GLY A 316 4.30 5.22 22.06
C GLY A 316 2.94 4.80 21.50
N ASN A 317 1.88 4.99 22.29
CA ASN A 317 0.50 4.64 21.93
C ASN A 317 -0.28 5.85 21.38
N GLU A 318 0.39 6.75 20.68
CA GLU A 318 -0.20 7.97 20.12
C GLU A 318 -1.09 7.66 18.91
N LYS A 319 -2.24 8.36 18.81
CA LYS A 319 -3.10 8.28 17.63
C LYS A 319 -2.41 8.94 16.40
N PRO A 320 -2.61 8.39 15.19
CA PRO A 320 -2.08 8.99 13.95
C PRO A 320 -2.48 10.45 13.73
N THR A 321 -3.75 10.81 14.00
CA THR A 321 -4.24 12.19 13.88
C THR A 321 -3.54 13.15 14.85
N ILE A 322 -3.22 12.70 16.05
CA ILE A 322 -2.47 13.48 17.04
C ILE A 322 -1.02 13.70 16.59
N ALA A 323 -0.38 12.63 16.09
CA ALA A 323 0.97 12.72 15.57
C ALA A 323 1.06 13.76 14.42
N LEU A 324 0.11 13.70 13.49
CA LEU A 324 0.00 14.66 12.38
C LEU A 324 -0.26 16.08 12.88
N ARG A 325 -1.16 16.27 13.85
CA ARG A 325 -1.47 17.61 14.43
C ARG A 325 -0.26 18.22 15.11
N LYS A 326 0.51 17.43 15.86
CA LYS A 326 1.66 17.91 16.65
C LYS A 326 2.91 18.17 15.80
N ARG A 327 3.16 17.34 14.78
CA ARG A 327 4.46 17.31 14.06
C ARG A 327 4.33 17.41 12.55
N GLY A 328 3.11 17.54 12.01
CA GLY A 328 2.87 17.61 10.57
C GLY A 328 3.13 16.30 9.83
N VAL A 329 3.15 16.38 8.50
CA VAL A 329 3.43 15.22 7.63
C VAL A 329 4.94 14.98 7.57
N LYS A 330 5.36 13.75 7.82
CA LYS A 330 6.75 13.30 7.68
C LYS A 330 7.01 12.61 6.34
N TYR A 331 6.06 11.79 5.88
CA TYR A 331 6.14 11.03 4.63
C TYR A 331 4.74 10.69 4.11
N VAL A 332 4.68 10.18 2.90
CA VAL A 332 3.45 9.63 2.32
C VAL A 332 3.59 8.13 2.08
N GLU A 333 2.50 7.41 2.20
CA GLU A 333 2.39 5.96 1.96
C GLU A 333 1.49 5.72 0.75
N LEU A 334 2.07 5.31 -0.38
CA LEU A 334 1.34 4.85 -1.56
C LEU A 334 1.02 3.36 -1.41
N ARG A 335 -0.27 2.98 -1.53
CA ARG A 335 -0.80 1.65 -1.18
C ARG A 335 -1.37 0.87 -2.37
N SER A 336 -1.35 1.44 -3.55
CA SER A 336 -2.03 0.90 -4.73
C SER A 336 -1.23 -0.11 -5.55
N LEU A 337 -0.04 -0.54 -5.09
CA LEU A 337 0.76 -1.53 -5.81
C LEU A 337 0.32 -2.96 -5.53
N ASP A 338 0.09 -3.72 -6.58
CA ASP A 338 -0.05 -5.17 -6.50
C ASP A 338 1.31 -5.84 -6.26
N VAL A 339 1.29 -7.02 -5.65
CA VAL A 339 2.44 -7.92 -5.62
C VAL A 339 2.66 -8.45 -7.04
N ASN A 340 3.80 -8.14 -7.63
CA ASN A 340 4.15 -8.61 -8.96
C ASN A 340 4.69 -10.04 -8.89
N ALA A 341 3.91 -11.00 -9.39
CA ALA A 341 4.28 -12.41 -9.36
C ALA A 341 5.55 -12.75 -10.16
N TYR A 342 5.99 -11.89 -11.06
CA TYR A 342 7.20 -12.09 -11.87
C TYR A 342 8.49 -11.68 -11.17
N ASP A 343 8.38 -10.98 -10.04
CA ASP A 343 9.51 -10.54 -9.23
C ASP A 343 9.51 -11.26 -7.88
N PRO A 344 10.58 -11.96 -7.48
CA PRO A 344 10.64 -12.62 -6.19
C PRO A 344 10.42 -11.67 -5.00
N LEU A 345 10.81 -10.40 -5.16
CA LEU A 345 10.54 -9.35 -4.18
C LEU A 345 9.08 -8.86 -4.18
N GLY A 346 8.30 -9.21 -5.22
CA GLY A 346 6.96 -8.67 -5.45
C GLY A 346 6.94 -7.25 -6.03
N VAL A 347 8.11 -6.64 -6.18
CA VAL A 347 8.35 -5.31 -6.74
C VAL A 347 9.75 -5.28 -7.33
N ASN A 348 10.02 -4.40 -8.30
CA ASN A 348 11.35 -4.26 -8.88
C ASN A 348 11.84 -2.81 -8.89
N GLU A 349 13.13 -2.67 -9.10
CA GLU A 349 13.85 -1.41 -9.10
C GLU A 349 13.24 -0.38 -10.08
N SER A 350 12.89 -0.82 -11.29
CA SER A 350 12.27 0.06 -12.30
C SER A 350 10.91 0.61 -11.86
N GLN A 351 10.12 -0.17 -11.10
CA GLN A 351 8.86 0.33 -10.53
C GLN A 351 9.13 1.42 -9.49
N LEU A 352 10.12 1.23 -8.63
CA LEU A 352 10.42 2.17 -7.55
C LEU A 352 10.98 3.49 -8.10
N TYR A 353 11.87 3.47 -9.08
CA TYR A 353 12.34 4.68 -9.77
C TYR A 353 11.18 5.45 -10.41
N PHE A 354 10.25 4.75 -11.05
CA PHE A 354 9.07 5.40 -11.61
C PHE A 354 8.20 6.04 -10.54
N LEU A 355 7.94 5.35 -9.43
CA LEU A 355 7.09 5.85 -8.35
C LEU A 355 7.68 7.06 -7.66
N GLU A 356 8.99 7.07 -7.41
CA GLU A 356 9.66 8.24 -6.85
C GLU A 356 9.53 9.45 -7.78
N ALA A 357 9.82 9.27 -9.08
CA ALA A 357 9.64 10.33 -10.08
C ALA A 357 8.18 10.79 -10.19
N PHE A 358 7.22 9.86 -10.13
CA PHE A 358 5.79 10.17 -10.16
C PHE A 358 5.34 10.99 -8.94
N LEU A 359 5.77 10.62 -7.73
CA LEU A 359 5.42 11.37 -6.53
C LEU A 359 6.06 12.76 -6.52
N LEU A 360 7.30 12.90 -7.00
CA LEU A 360 7.93 14.20 -7.15
C LEU A 360 7.23 15.04 -8.24
N PHE A 361 6.82 14.44 -9.34
CA PHE A 361 5.98 15.10 -10.34
C PHE A 361 4.68 15.61 -9.74
N CYS A 362 3.99 14.78 -8.94
CA CYS A 362 2.77 15.17 -8.23
C CYS A 362 3.00 16.33 -7.25
N LEU A 363 4.16 16.39 -6.61
CA LEU A 363 4.55 17.49 -5.71
C LEU A 363 4.75 18.81 -6.47
N LEU A 364 5.44 18.74 -7.62
CA LEU A 364 5.84 19.92 -8.38
C LEU A 364 4.72 20.45 -9.31
N HIS A 365 3.69 19.64 -9.57
CA HIS A 365 2.54 20.04 -10.38
C HIS A 365 1.58 20.92 -9.60
N ASP A 366 0.83 21.80 -10.31
CA ASP A 366 -0.28 22.56 -9.73
C ASP A 366 -1.34 21.65 -9.10
N SER A 367 -1.82 22.01 -7.92
CA SER A 367 -2.71 21.14 -7.14
C SER A 367 -3.88 21.91 -6.51
N PRO A 368 -4.90 22.28 -7.29
CA PRO A 368 -6.12 22.86 -6.74
C PRO A 368 -6.84 21.88 -5.81
N VAL A 369 -7.74 22.42 -4.98
CA VAL A 369 -8.60 21.59 -4.11
C VAL A 369 -9.47 20.68 -4.98
N ILE A 370 -9.62 19.42 -4.54
CA ILE A 370 -10.52 18.45 -5.18
C ILE A 370 -11.94 18.72 -4.68
N GLU A 371 -12.80 19.12 -5.59
CA GLU A 371 -14.22 19.31 -5.33
C GLU A 371 -15.02 18.02 -5.60
N LEU A 372 -16.26 17.95 -5.15
CA LEU A 372 -17.08 16.74 -5.23
C LEU A 372 -17.22 16.16 -6.65
N PRO A 373 -17.46 16.95 -7.71
CA PRO A 373 -17.52 16.39 -9.07
C PRO A 373 -16.20 15.73 -9.51
N GLU A 374 -15.07 16.38 -9.22
CA GLU A 374 -13.74 15.84 -9.52
C GLU A 374 -13.45 14.56 -8.71
N ARG A 375 -13.91 14.51 -7.45
CA ARG A 375 -13.80 13.29 -6.63
C ARG A 375 -14.51 12.11 -7.28
N GLN A 376 -15.72 12.32 -7.78
CA GLN A 376 -16.48 11.28 -8.47
C GLN A 376 -15.79 10.83 -9.77
N GLU A 377 -15.15 11.75 -10.50
CA GLU A 377 -14.34 11.39 -11.67
C GLU A 377 -13.12 10.54 -11.28
N ILE A 378 -12.42 10.90 -10.21
CA ILE A 378 -11.27 10.15 -9.70
C ILE A 378 -11.68 8.72 -9.34
N ASP A 379 -12.71 8.55 -8.51
CA ASP A 379 -13.22 7.24 -8.07
C ASP A 379 -13.63 6.38 -9.29
N HIS A 380 -14.34 7.00 -10.25
CA HIS A 380 -14.76 6.33 -11.49
C HIS A 380 -13.57 5.91 -12.36
N ASN A 381 -12.57 6.77 -12.52
CA ASN A 381 -11.36 6.49 -13.31
C ASN A 381 -10.52 5.36 -12.69
N GLU A 382 -10.38 5.35 -11.37
CA GLU A 382 -9.70 4.26 -10.65
C GLU A 382 -10.40 2.92 -10.89
N MET A 383 -11.73 2.89 -10.75
CA MET A 383 -12.55 1.70 -11.00
C MET A 383 -12.46 1.23 -12.45
N LEU A 384 -12.63 2.13 -13.41
CA LEU A 384 -12.52 1.80 -14.84
C LEU A 384 -11.13 1.24 -15.17
N THR A 385 -10.09 1.82 -14.60
CA THR A 385 -8.72 1.36 -14.85
C THR A 385 -8.48 -0.01 -14.23
N ALA A 386 -8.94 -0.24 -13.02
CA ALA A 386 -8.81 -1.52 -12.34
C ALA A 386 -9.42 -2.66 -13.18
N HIS A 387 -10.64 -2.45 -13.67
CA HIS A 387 -11.40 -3.46 -14.42
C HIS A 387 -11.08 -3.51 -15.93
N ARG A 388 -10.79 -2.37 -16.56
CA ARG A 388 -10.70 -2.26 -18.02
C ARG A 388 -9.52 -1.45 -18.52
N GLY A 389 -8.50 -1.21 -17.69
CA GLY A 389 -7.39 -0.31 -18.04
C GLY A 389 -6.69 -0.63 -19.33
N ARG A 390 -6.60 -1.92 -19.72
CA ARG A 390 -5.96 -2.36 -20.95
C ARG A 390 -6.89 -2.36 -22.18
N MET A 391 -8.18 -1.98 -22.01
CA MET A 391 -9.13 -1.99 -23.12
C MET A 391 -8.75 -0.94 -24.16
N PRO A 392 -8.63 -1.31 -25.44
CA PRO A 392 -8.31 -0.35 -26.50
C PRO A 392 -9.34 0.79 -26.55
N GLY A 393 -8.84 2.03 -26.57
CA GLY A 393 -9.68 3.23 -26.66
C GLY A 393 -10.45 3.57 -25.38
N LEU A 394 -10.14 2.93 -24.22
CA LEU A 394 -10.75 3.28 -22.94
C LEU A 394 -10.62 4.78 -22.68
N LYS A 395 -11.71 5.41 -22.29
CA LYS A 395 -11.76 6.83 -21.96
C LYS A 395 -11.94 7.01 -20.46
N LEU A 396 -11.16 7.93 -19.89
CA LEU A 396 -11.27 8.43 -18.52
C LEU A 396 -11.84 9.85 -18.55
N SER A 397 -12.49 10.24 -17.45
CA SER A 397 -13.01 11.60 -17.27
C SER A 397 -11.95 12.51 -16.67
N ARG A 398 -11.82 13.73 -17.20
CA ARG A 398 -10.91 14.75 -16.69
C ARG A 398 -11.53 16.13 -16.85
N ASN A 399 -11.91 16.77 -15.75
CA ASN A 399 -12.60 18.07 -15.75
C ASN A 399 -13.86 18.06 -16.61
N GLY A 400 -14.69 17.04 -16.51
CA GLY A 400 -15.93 16.89 -17.27
C GLY A 400 -15.73 16.49 -18.75
N GLN A 401 -14.50 16.21 -19.18
CA GLN A 401 -14.18 15.82 -20.55
C GLN A 401 -13.59 14.40 -20.62
N ASN A 402 -13.99 13.65 -21.64
CA ASN A 402 -13.45 12.32 -21.87
C ASN A 402 -12.15 12.41 -22.69
N GLN A 403 -11.09 11.80 -22.13
CA GLN A 403 -9.78 11.64 -22.79
C GLN A 403 -9.42 10.15 -22.80
N THR A 404 -8.76 9.63 -23.85
CA THR A 404 -8.33 8.24 -23.80
C THR A 404 -7.29 8.06 -22.71
N LEU A 405 -7.36 6.93 -21.99
CA LEU A 405 -6.38 6.57 -20.95
C LEU A 405 -4.96 6.68 -21.50
N ARG A 406 -4.75 6.13 -22.71
CA ARG A 406 -3.45 6.13 -23.39
C ARG A 406 -2.91 7.55 -23.62
N ASP A 407 -3.72 8.45 -24.17
CA ASP A 407 -3.26 9.81 -24.47
C ASP A 407 -2.97 10.58 -23.18
N TRP A 408 -3.77 10.39 -22.14
CA TRP A 408 -3.52 11.02 -20.83
C TRP A 408 -2.26 10.45 -20.17
N ALA A 409 -2.04 9.13 -20.21
CA ALA A 409 -0.82 8.52 -19.72
C ALA A 409 0.42 9.05 -20.46
N LEU A 410 0.39 9.13 -21.80
CA LEU A 410 1.51 9.68 -22.59
C LEU A 410 1.77 11.17 -22.28
N GLU A 411 0.72 11.96 -22.04
CA GLU A 411 0.85 13.36 -21.58
C GLU A 411 1.61 13.42 -20.25
N ILE A 412 1.22 12.59 -19.27
CA ILE A 412 1.91 12.51 -17.97
C ILE A 412 3.37 12.08 -18.13
N MET A 413 3.65 11.03 -18.92
CA MET A 413 5.00 10.53 -19.17
C MET A 413 5.90 11.62 -19.78
N GLN A 414 5.36 12.39 -20.74
CA GLN A 414 6.09 13.49 -21.37
C GLN A 414 6.46 14.57 -20.35
N GLU A 415 5.54 14.96 -19.48
CA GLU A 415 5.79 16.00 -18.48
C GLU A 415 6.67 15.51 -17.31
N MET A 416 6.64 14.23 -17.00
CA MET A 416 7.54 13.61 -16.01
C MET A 416 9.01 13.58 -16.47
N ALA A 417 9.29 13.70 -17.76
CA ALA A 417 10.66 13.61 -18.30
C ALA A 417 11.61 14.63 -17.63
N GLY A 418 11.15 15.85 -17.39
CA GLY A 418 11.94 16.87 -16.69
C GLY A 418 12.29 16.48 -15.25
N VAL A 419 11.34 15.84 -14.54
CA VAL A 419 11.58 15.33 -13.19
C VAL A 419 12.60 14.19 -13.19
N CYS A 420 12.50 13.26 -14.15
CA CYS A 420 13.48 12.19 -14.29
C CYS A 420 14.89 12.71 -14.56
N LEU A 421 15.01 13.73 -15.42
CA LEU A 421 16.31 14.38 -15.69
C LEU A 421 16.93 15.03 -14.44
N LEU A 422 16.10 15.65 -13.58
CA LEU A 422 16.57 16.19 -12.29
C LEU A 422 17.05 15.10 -11.34
N LEU A 423 16.28 14.00 -11.24
CA LEU A 423 16.64 12.88 -10.36
C LEU A 423 17.83 12.07 -10.85
N ASP A 424 18.00 11.95 -12.17
CA ASP A 424 19.17 11.31 -12.76
C ASP A 424 20.44 12.12 -12.54
N ALA A 425 20.33 13.45 -12.46
CA ALA A 425 21.43 14.39 -12.23
C ALA A 425 22.75 13.91 -12.89
N ASP A 426 23.71 13.53 -12.06
CA ASP A 426 25.05 13.09 -12.47
C ASP A 426 25.17 11.55 -12.60
N ASP A 427 24.07 10.80 -12.43
CA ASP A 427 24.12 9.34 -12.57
C ASP A 427 24.24 8.94 -14.06
N PRO A 428 25.38 8.34 -14.48
CA PRO A 428 25.58 7.96 -15.87
C PRO A 428 24.63 6.86 -16.34
N GLN A 429 24.03 6.09 -15.42
CA GLN A 429 23.06 5.01 -15.74
C GLN A 429 21.67 5.56 -16.02
N LYS A 430 21.37 6.78 -15.59
CA LYS A 430 20.07 7.47 -15.76
C LYS A 430 18.87 6.57 -15.45
N PRO A 431 18.78 6.03 -14.22
CA PRO A 431 17.80 5.00 -13.89
C PRO A 431 16.34 5.50 -13.96
N TYR A 432 16.09 6.76 -13.62
CA TYR A 432 14.75 7.36 -13.69
C TYR A 432 14.29 7.53 -15.15
N THR A 433 15.13 8.05 -16.02
CA THR A 433 14.86 8.16 -17.46
C THR A 433 14.67 6.77 -18.10
N ALA A 434 15.50 5.80 -17.74
CA ALA A 434 15.37 4.42 -18.23
C ALA A 434 14.05 3.78 -17.78
N SER A 435 13.66 4.00 -16.51
CA SER A 435 12.39 3.55 -15.98
C SER A 435 11.20 4.20 -16.69
N LEU A 436 11.22 5.53 -16.83
CA LEU A 436 10.16 6.27 -17.53
C LEU A 436 9.97 5.74 -18.96
N LYS A 437 11.06 5.49 -19.70
CA LYS A 437 11.01 4.90 -21.03
C LYS A 437 10.34 3.53 -21.03
N LYS A 438 10.73 2.66 -20.08
CA LYS A 438 10.13 1.32 -19.95
C LYS A 438 8.63 1.38 -19.65
N GLN A 439 8.18 2.33 -18.82
CA GLN A 439 6.76 2.48 -18.53
C GLN A 439 6.00 3.13 -19.72
N THR A 440 6.65 4.01 -20.47
CA THR A 440 6.09 4.57 -21.71
C THR A 440 5.83 3.47 -22.74
N GLU A 441 6.73 2.50 -22.89
CA GLU A 441 6.51 1.33 -23.75
C GLU A 441 5.27 0.52 -23.32
N ARG A 442 5.03 0.37 -22.01
CA ARG A 442 3.80 -0.28 -21.50
C ARG A 442 2.52 0.51 -21.82
N VAL A 443 2.60 1.84 -21.88
CA VAL A 443 1.47 2.68 -22.32
C VAL A 443 1.21 2.52 -23.80
N LEU A 444 2.27 2.40 -24.62
CA LEU A 444 2.17 2.18 -26.06
C LEU A 444 1.70 0.76 -26.39
N HIS A 445 2.09 -0.22 -25.59
CA HIS A 445 1.87 -1.66 -25.76
C HIS A 445 1.32 -2.25 -24.45
N ALA A 446 -0.01 -2.16 -24.24
CA ALA A 446 -0.67 -2.58 -23.01
C ALA A 446 -0.53 -4.09 -22.70
N ASP A 447 -0.21 -4.90 -23.70
CA ASP A 447 0.16 -6.32 -23.59
C ASP A 447 1.48 -6.56 -22.85
N MET A 448 2.34 -5.55 -22.71
CA MET A 448 3.57 -5.61 -21.92
C MET A 448 3.35 -5.38 -20.41
N THR A 449 2.14 -5.09 -19.97
CA THR A 449 1.82 -4.92 -18.55
C THR A 449 1.84 -6.25 -17.78
N PRO A 450 2.14 -6.26 -16.46
CA PRO A 450 2.15 -7.51 -15.69
C PRO A 450 0.81 -8.25 -15.74
N SER A 451 -0.31 -7.53 -15.73
CA SER A 451 -1.66 -8.12 -15.81
C SER A 451 -1.94 -8.79 -17.15
N ALA A 452 -1.48 -8.20 -18.27
CA ALA A 452 -1.60 -8.82 -19.58
C ALA A 452 -0.78 -10.10 -19.65
N ARG A 453 0.49 -10.02 -19.27
CA ARG A 453 1.40 -11.16 -19.23
C ARG A 453 0.84 -12.32 -18.40
N MET A 454 0.24 -12.03 -17.24
CA MET A 454 -0.37 -13.08 -16.40
C MET A 454 -1.48 -13.83 -17.14
N LEU A 455 -2.39 -13.12 -17.80
CA LEU A 455 -3.47 -13.75 -18.56
C LEU A 455 -2.95 -14.53 -19.76
N ASP A 456 -1.88 -14.04 -20.41
CA ASP A 456 -1.27 -14.72 -21.56
C ASP A 456 -0.55 -16.00 -21.11
N ASP A 457 0.24 -15.96 -20.03
CA ASP A 457 0.87 -17.15 -19.46
C ASP A 457 -0.19 -18.19 -19.06
N MET A 458 -1.27 -17.77 -18.36
CA MET A 458 -2.37 -18.66 -17.97
C MET A 458 -3.03 -19.33 -19.18
N ARG A 459 -3.20 -18.61 -20.30
CA ARG A 459 -3.77 -19.17 -21.54
C ARG A 459 -2.80 -20.13 -22.23
N GLN A 460 -1.52 -19.74 -22.37
CA GLN A 460 -0.50 -20.54 -23.04
C GLN A 460 -0.25 -21.87 -22.33
N ASP A 461 -0.19 -21.84 -21.00
CA ASP A 461 0.08 -23.01 -20.18
C ASP A 461 -1.21 -23.77 -19.80
N SER A 462 -2.40 -23.27 -20.22
CA SER A 462 -3.71 -23.82 -19.83
C SER A 462 -3.85 -23.94 -18.31
N GLU A 463 -3.38 -22.92 -17.57
CA GLU A 463 -3.39 -22.86 -16.12
C GLU A 463 -4.57 -22.04 -15.58
N SER A 464 -5.21 -22.54 -14.52
CA SER A 464 -6.08 -21.72 -13.68
C SER A 464 -5.25 -20.65 -12.94
N PHE A 465 -5.90 -19.62 -12.42
CA PHE A 465 -5.22 -18.62 -11.59
C PHE A 465 -4.53 -19.25 -10.36
N HIS A 466 -5.14 -20.28 -9.77
CA HIS A 466 -4.50 -21.03 -8.67
C HIS A 466 -3.20 -21.69 -9.12
N ARG A 467 -3.19 -22.40 -10.25
CA ARG A 467 -1.99 -23.11 -10.74
C ARG A 467 -0.88 -22.14 -11.13
N PHE A 468 -1.22 -21.06 -11.80
CA PHE A 468 -0.28 -19.98 -12.09
C PHE A 468 0.36 -19.44 -10.79
N SER A 469 -0.46 -19.06 -9.82
CA SER A 469 0.02 -18.49 -8.56
C SER A 469 0.86 -19.49 -7.74
N GLU A 470 0.45 -20.77 -7.73
CA GLU A 470 1.21 -21.86 -7.08
C GLU A 470 2.58 -22.03 -7.76
N ARG A 471 2.61 -22.08 -9.08
CA ARG A 471 3.86 -22.22 -9.86
C ARG A 471 4.83 -21.08 -9.55
N MET A 472 4.34 -19.83 -9.59
CA MET A 472 5.17 -18.65 -9.27
C MET A 472 5.65 -18.68 -7.82
N SER A 473 4.80 -19.04 -6.87
CA SER A 473 5.16 -19.16 -5.46
C SER A 473 6.24 -20.22 -5.22
N ARG A 474 6.16 -21.36 -5.91
CA ARG A 474 7.18 -22.42 -5.86
C ARG A 474 8.50 -21.96 -6.49
N GLN A 475 8.46 -21.23 -7.60
CA GLN A 475 9.65 -20.65 -8.23
C GLN A 475 10.35 -19.68 -7.27
N HIS A 476 9.59 -18.79 -6.61
CA HIS A 476 10.15 -17.87 -5.61
C HIS A 476 10.70 -18.61 -4.40
N SER A 477 10.00 -19.62 -3.90
CA SER A 477 10.51 -20.46 -2.80
C SER A 477 11.83 -21.13 -3.17
N HIS A 478 11.93 -21.68 -4.39
CA HIS A 478 13.18 -22.26 -4.89
C HIS A 478 14.30 -21.21 -5.02
N TYR A 479 13.99 -20.04 -5.59
CA TYR A 479 14.93 -18.93 -5.69
C TYR A 479 15.51 -18.57 -4.32
N TYR A 480 14.67 -18.33 -3.31
CA TYR A 480 15.13 -17.93 -1.98
C TYR A 480 15.89 -19.04 -1.23
N LYS A 481 15.49 -20.30 -1.38
CA LYS A 481 16.18 -21.43 -0.76
C LYS A 481 17.59 -21.66 -1.31
N ASN A 482 17.85 -21.22 -2.55
CA ASN A 482 19.18 -21.29 -3.16
C ASN A 482 20.08 -20.08 -2.84
N LEU A 483 19.50 -19.02 -2.26
CA LEU A 483 20.27 -17.87 -1.80
C LEU A 483 20.80 -18.09 -0.39
N GLN A 484 22.05 -17.70 -0.15
CA GLN A 484 22.65 -17.75 1.18
C GLN A 484 22.63 -16.37 1.83
N LEU A 485 22.29 -16.29 3.10
CA LEU A 485 22.54 -15.12 3.92
C LEU A 485 24.03 -15.08 4.28
N SER A 486 24.63 -13.90 4.30
CA SER A 486 25.92 -13.75 4.95
C SER A 486 25.78 -14.00 6.46
N THR A 487 26.89 -14.28 7.13
CA THR A 487 26.90 -14.47 8.58
C THR A 487 26.37 -13.23 9.31
N GLU A 488 26.72 -12.05 8.83
CA GLU A 488 26.29 -10.76 9.38
C GLU A 488 24.79 -10.55 9.22
N GLN A 489 24.24 -10.87 8.03
CA GLN A 489 22.80 -10.77 7.75
C GLN A 489 22.00 -11.73 8.63
N GLU A 490 22.47 -12.95 8.78
CA GLU A 490 21.82 -13.94 9.63
C GLU A 490 21.87 -13.53 11.12
N GLN A 491 23.03 -13.08 11.60
CA GLN A 491 23.19 -12.58 12.96
C GLN A 491 22.28 -11.37 13.24
N PHE A 492 22.19 -10.43 12.31
CA PHE A 492 21.29 -9.29 12.40
C PHE A 492 19.84 -9.72 12.63
N HIS A 493 19.29 -10.59 11.77
CA HIS A 493 17.92 -11.05 11.92
C HIS A 493 17.69 -11.86 13.20
N GLN A 494 18.66 -12.72 13.60
CA GLN A 494 18.56 -13.45 14.86
C GLN A 494 18.61 -12.55 16.09
N GLN A 495 19.36 -11.45 16.05
CA GLN A 495 19.38 -10.45 17.11
C GLN A 495 18.03 -9.73 17.21
N GLU A 496 17.43 -9.34 16.07
CA GLU A 496 16.11 -8.71 16.04
C GLU A 496 15.00 -9.65 16.51
N VAL A 497 15.07 -10.94 16.17
CA VAL A 497 14.15 -11.96 16.74
C VAL A 497 14.22 -11.98 18.26
N LYS A 498 15.43 -12.02 18.85
CA LYS A 498 15.61 -12.01 20.32
C LYS A 498 15.14 -10.70 20.94
N ALA A 499 15.49 -9.58 20.30
CA ALA A 499 15.11 -8.24 20.78
C ALA A 499 13.59 -8.03 20.73
N SER A 500 12.92 -8.48 19.66
CA SER A 500 11.47 -8.37 19.54
C SER A 500 10.72 -9.17 20.63
N ARG A 501 11.17 -10.38 20.91
CA ARG A 501 10.59 -11.19 21.99
C ARG A 501 10.81 -10.56 23.36
N LYS A 502 11.99 -9.97 23.57
CA LYS A 502 12.27 -9.24 24.82
C LYS A 502 11.35 -8.04 24.96
N ARG A 503 11.21 -7.21 23.90
CA ARG A 503 10.29 -6.05 23.89
C ARG A 503 8.85 -6.46 24.18
N GLN A 504 8.37 -7.56 23.59
CA GLN A 504 7.01 -8.05 23.88
C GLN A 504 6.83 -8.42 25.35
N LYS A 505 7.77 -9.18 25.94
CA LYS A 505 7.72 -9.56 27.35
C LYS A 505 7.76 -8.34 28.27
N GLU A 506 8.59 -7.36 27.97
CA GLU A 506 8.67 -6.10 28.71
C GLU A 506 7.35 -5.32 28.63
N MET A 507 6.73 -5.26 27.45
CA MET A 507 5.43 -4.63 27.25
C MET A 507 4.32 -5.35 28.04
N GLU A 508 4.29 -6.69 27.99
CA GLU A 508 3.33 -7.49 28.74
C GLU A 508 3.51 -7.34 30.28
N ALA A 509 4.76 -7.25 30.73
CA ALA A 509 5.08 -7.05 32.16
C ALA A 509 4.77 -5.61 32.66
N ALA A 510 4.79 -4.63 31.77
CA ALA A 510 4.49 -3.23 32.08
C ALA A 510 2.98 -2.94 32.13
N ASP A 511 2.15 -3.81 31.61
CA ASP A 511 0.70 -3.66 31.62
C ASP A 511 0.15 -3.81 33.05
N ASN A 512 -0.30 -2.69 33.62
CA ASN A 512 -0.80 -2.61 34.98
C ASN A 512 -2.24 -2.09 35.08
N ILE A 513 -2.91 -1.91 33.95
CA ILE A 513 -4.31 -1.47 33.82
C ILE A 513 -5.14 -2.50 33.05
N SER A 514 -6.46 -2.47 33.26
CA SER A 514 -7.35 -3.32 32.47
C SER A 514 -7.37 -2.89 30.99
N PHE A 515 -7.74 -3.82 30.11
CA PHE A 515 -7.91 -3.51 28.68
C PHE A 515 -9.00 -2.45 28.44
N GLU A 516 -10.05 -2.43 29.26
CA GLU A 516 -11.09 -1.42 29.22
C GLU A 516 -10.53 -0.02 29.53
N GLN A 517 -9.70 0.10 30.59
CA GLN A 517 -9.04 1.36 30.94
C GLN A 517 -8.07 1.79 29.83
N TYR A 518 -7.29 0.84 29.29
CA TYR A 518 -6.37 1.11 28.17
C TYR A 518 -7.10 1.67 26.93
N LEU A 519 -8.26 1.11 26.56
CA LEU A 519 -9.08 1.63 25.47
C LEU A 519 -9.65 3.01 25.79
N ALA A 520 -10.14 3.23 27.02
CA ALA A 520 -10.64 4.53 27.46
C ALA A 520 -9.54 5.60 27.34
N ASP A 521 -8.33 5.30 27.82
CA ASP A 521 -7.18 6.20 27.74
C ASP A 521 -6.74 6.46 26.29
N TYR A 522 -6.77 5.42 25.44
CA TYR A 522 -6.47 5.57 24.01
C TYR A 522 -7.47 6.50 23.33
N PHE A 523 -8.77 6.31 23.54
CA PHE A 523 -9.80 7.12 22.88
C PHE A 523 -9.92 8.54 23.48
N ALA A 524 -9.54 8.74 24.74
CA ALA A 524 -9.51 10.06 25.38
C ALA A 524 -8.38 10.98 24.88
N GLN A 525 -7.41 10.47 24.12
CA GLN A 525 -6.35 11.31 23.54
C GLN A 525 -6.97 12.35 22.59
N SER A 526 -6.55 13.63 22.69
CA SER A 526 -7.07 14.79 21.95
C SER A 526 -5.93 15.62 21.33
#